data_df4ce4145b535d10b641445841c84f10
#
_entry.id   df4ce4145b535d10b641445841c84f10
#
_cell.length_a   1.000
_cell.length_b   1.000
_cell.length_c   1.000
_cell.angle_alpha   90.00
_cell.angle_beta   90.00
_cell.angle_gamma   90.00
#
_symmetry.space_group_name_H-M   'P 1'
#
loop_
_entity.id
_entity.type
_entity.pdbx_description
1 polymer ?
#
loop_
_entity_poly.entity_id
_entity_poly.type
_entity_poly.pdbx_seq_one_letter_code
_entity_poly.pdbx_strand_id
1 'polypeptide(L)' 'MRSIPEQDLKAATWYKSRHSGGDGGNCLEVTHDFPTLVPVRDSKTPHGPALVFSESVWVAFVEAVRI' A
#
# COMPACT_ATOMS: atom_id res chain seq x y z
N MET A 1 7.76 5.41 15.05
CA MET A 1 7.00 4.94 13.90
C MET A 1 5.69 5.70 13.83
N ARG A 2 5.33 6.16 12.68
CA ARG A 2 4.06 6.86 12.52
C ARG A 2 2.95 5.89 12.25
N SER A 3 1.80 6.17 12.81
CA SER A 3 0.62 5.37 12.52
C SER A 3 -0.46 6.31 12.00
N ILE A 4 -1.26 5.78 11.09
CA ILE A 4 -2.37 6.50 10.51
C ILE A 4 -3.64 6.01 11.19
N PRO A 5 -4.52 6.90 11.64
CA PRO A 5 -5.76 6.47 12.26
C PRO A 5 -6.55 5.55 11.33
N GLU A 6 -7.17 4.55 11.91
CA GLU A 6 -7.91 3.57 11.14
C GLU A 6 -9.02 4.21 10.32
N GLN A 7 -9.69 5.20 10.88
CA GLN A 7 -10.77 5.88 10.18
C GLN A 7 -10.26 6.61 8.94
N ASP A 8 -9.03 7.12 8.99
CA ASP A 8 -8.44 7.76 7.81
C ASP A 8 -8.12 6.74 6.75
N LEU A 9 -7.65 5.56 7.16
CA LEU A 9 -7.38 4.49 6.22
C LEU A 9 -8.66 4.00 5.55
N LYS A 10 -9.76 3.97 6.29
CA LYS A 10 -11.04 3.56 5.71
C LYS A 10 -11.58 4.56 4.71
N ALA A 11 -11.29 5.84 4.92
CA ALA A 11 -11.75 6.89 4.04
C ALA A 11 -10.87 7.07 2.81
N ALA A 12 -9.69 6.44 2.79
CA ALA A 12 -8.74 6.63 1.70
C ALA A 12 -9.22 5.93 0.43
N THR A 13 -8.69 6.39 -0.70
CA THR A 13 -8.93 5.75 -1.98
C THR A 13 -7.82 4.74 -2.23
N TRP A 14 -8.20 3.49 -2.39
CA TRP A 14 -7.24 2.40 -2.54
C TRP A 14 -7.19 1.93 -3.98
N TYR A 15 -6.00 1.60 -4.43
CA TYR A 15 -5.75 1.11 -5.79
C TYR A 15 -5.01 -0.21 -5.72
N LYS A 16 -5.36 -1.13 -6.61
CA LYS A 16 -4.61 -2.37 -6.71
C LYS A 16 -3.21 -2.07 -7.25
N SER A 17 -2.22 -2.68 -6.62
CA SER A 17 -0.84 -2.50 -7.06
C SER A 17 -0.59 -3.36 -8.29
N ARG A 18 -0.05 -2.74 -9.34
CA ARG A 18 0.33 -3.46 -10.54
C ARG A 18 1.80 -3.85 -10.53
N HIS A 19 2.50 -3.42 -9.50
CA HIS A 19 3.95 -3.58 -9.47
C HIS A 19 4.40 -4.88 -8.84
N SER A 20 3.51 -5.59 -8.18
CA SER A 20 3.86 -6.86 -7.57
C SER A 20 3.88 -8.00 -8.57
N GLY A 21 3.62 -7.74 -9.82
CA GLY A 21 3.82 -8.71 -10.91
C GLY A 21 3.11 -10.03 -10.73
N GLY A 22 3.04 -10.81 -11.79
CA GLY A 22 2.50 -12.14 -11.72
C GLY A 22 1.03 -12.21 -11.32
N ASP A 23 0.50 -13.39 -11.33
CA ASP A 23 -0.91 -13.59 -11.06
C ASP A 23 -1.29 -13.36 -9.62
N GLY A 24 -0.35 -13.50 -8.70
CA GLY A 24 -0.61 -13.27 -7.30
C GLY A 24 -0.50 -11.82 -6.90
N GLY A 25 -0.05 -10.96 -7.82
CA GLY A 25 0.26 -9.59 -7.47
C GLY A 25 -0.94 -8.71 -7.21
N ASN A 26 -2.13 -9.17 -7.57
CA ASN A 26 -3.33 -8.36 -7.39
C ASN A 26 -3.87 -8.38 -5.97
N CYS A 27 -3.16 -9.01 -5.05
CA CYS A 27 -3.61 -9.08 -3.67
C CYS A 27 -3.29 -7.82 -2.88
N LEU A 28 -2.44 -6.95 -3.40
CA LEU A 28 -2.01 -5.77 -2.65
C LEU A 28 -2.72 -4.52 -3.16
N GLU A 29 -3.12 -3.68 -2.23
CA GLU A 29 -3.69 -2.37 -2.52
C GLU A 29 -2.87 -1.31 -1.81
N VAL A 30 -2.75 -0.15 -2.44
CA VAL A 30 -2.03 0.99 -1.88
C VAL A 30 -2.89 2.23 -1.98
N THR A 31 -2.61 3.20 -1.13
CA THR A 31 -3.24 4.51 -1.24
C THR A 31 -2.15 5.58 -1.28
N HIS A 32 -2.40 6.62 -2.04
CA HIS A 32 -1.50 7.77 -2.15
C HIS A 32 -2.11 9.02 -1.53
N ASP A 33 -3.10 8.83 -0.67
CA ASP A 33 -3.81 9.96 -0.06
C ASP A 33 -3.03 10.62 1.07
N PHE A 34 -1.92 10.01 1.49
CA PHE A 34 -1.14 10.52 2.62
C PHE A 34 0.22 10.99 2.12
N PRO A 35 0.56 12.27 2.36
CA PRO A 35 1.87 12.78 1.94
C PRO A 35 2.99 12.02 2.63
N THR A 36 3.99 11.64 1.90
CA THR A 36 5.21 10.98 2.38
C THR A 36 5.01 9.57 2.93
N LEU A 37 3.78 9.07 3.00
CA LEU A 37 3.50 7.73 3.50
C LEU A 37 2.69 6.95 2.48
N VAL A 38 2.96 5.65 2.39
CA VAL A 38 2.23 4.76 1.49
C VAL A 38 1.72 3.58 2.30
N PRO A 39 0.46 3.62 2.74
CA PRO A 39 -0.18 2.47 3.34
C PRO A 39 -0.43 1.38 2.31
N VAL A 40 -0.20 0.14 2.71
CA VAL A 40 -0.37 -1.04 1.86
C VAL A 40 -1.20 -2.05 2.62
N ARG A 41 -2.21 -2.62 1.97
CA ARG A 41 -3.04 -3.64 2.61
C ARG A 41 -3.32 -4.78 1.65
N ASP A 42 -3.78 -5.90 2.21
CA ASP A 42 -4.19 -7.06 1.43
C ASP A 42 -5.63 -6.85 0.98
N SER A 43 -5.87 -6.90 -0.33
CA SER A 43 -7.22 -6.72 -0.87
C SER A 43 -8.17 -7.83 -0.45
N LYS A 44 -7.65 -8.99 -0.09
CA LYS A 44 -8.48 -10.11 0.37
C LYS A 44 -8.93 -9.94 1.81
N THR A 45 -8.25 -9.11 2.56
CA THR A 45 -8.62 -8.83 3.95
C THR A 45 -8.64 -7.32 4.15
N PRO A 46 -9.60 -6.62 3.52
CA PRO A 46 -9.61 -5.15 3.54
C PRO A 46 -9.76 -4.57 4.94
N HIS A 47 -10.28 -5.36 5.88
CA HIS A 47 -10.41 -4.92 7.26
C HIS A 47 -9.22 -5.31 8.13
N GLY A 48 -8.24 -5.97 7.52
CA GLY A 48 -7.03 -6.34 8.24
C GLY A 48 -6.10 -5.14 8.41
N PRO A 49 -4.98 -5.36 9.10
CA PRO A 49 -4.03 -4.27 9.31
C PRO A 49 -3.37 -3.83 8.03
N ALA A 50 -3.08 -2.54 7.94
CA ALA A 50 -2.30 -1.99 6.84
C ALA A 50 -0.87 -1.78 7.32
N LEU A 51 0.09 -2.03 6.44
CA LEU A 51 1.48 -1.68 6.68
C LEU A 51 1.72 -0.29 6.10
N VAL A 52 2.45 0.53 6.83
CA VAL A 52 2.70 1.90 6.39
C VAL A 52 4.18 2.03 6.07
N PHE A 53 4.48 2.37 4.83
CA PHE A 53 5.84 2.58 4.36
C PHE A 53 6.07 4.07 4.14
N SER A 54 7.31 4.52 4.27
CA SER A 54 7.64 5.84 3.78
C SER A 54 7.61 5.81 2.26
N GLU A 55 7.33 6.95 1.65
CA GLU A 55 7.28 7.03 0.19
C GLU A 55 8.58 6.58 -0.45
N SER A 56 9.72 6.99 0.13
CA SER A 56 11.01 6.61 -0.43
C SER A 56 11.26 5.11 -0.36
N VAL A 57 10.85 4.47 0.73
CA VAL A 57 10.99 3.02 0.85
C VAL A 57 10.08 2.31 -0.12
N TRP A 58 8.86 2.80 -0.29
CA TRP A 58 7.92 2.21 -1.23
C TRP A 58 8.44 2.31 -2.66
N VAL A 59 8.97 3.47 -3.04
CA VAL A 59 9.52 3.66 -4.38
C VAL A 59 10.69 2.69 -4.61
N ALA A 60 11.57 2.55 -3.62
CA ALA A 60 12.68 1.62 -3.73
C ALA A 60 12.20 0.18 -3.91
N PHE A 61 11.14 -0.20 -3.19
CA PHE A 61 10.56 -1.54 -3.32
C PHE A 61 10.00 -1.75 -4.72
N VAL A 62 9.25 -0.79 -5.23
CA VAL A 62 8.66 -0.88 -6.56
C VAL A 62 9.74 -1.00 -7.63
N GLU A 63 10.81 -0.21 -7.50
CA GLU A 63 11.92 -0.27 -8.44
C GLU A 63 12.62 -1.63 -8.41
N ALA A 64 12.72 -2.22 -7.22
CA ALA A 64 13.38 -3.51 -7.06
C ALA A 64 12.60 -4.65 -7.70
N VAL A 65 11.24 -4.60 -7.63
CA VAL A 65 10.42 -5.68 -8.17
C VAL A 65 10.00 -5.44 -9.62
N ARG A 66 10.29 -4.28 -10.13
CA ARG A 66 9.95 -3.90 -11.47
C ARG A 66 11.04 -4.40 -12.41
N ILE A 67 10.72 -5.34 -13.22
CA ILE A 67 11.71 -5.95 -14.11
C ILE A 67 11.36 -5.71 -15.56
#